data_8db4cf3e51e659402620ef692ca4f04d
#
_entry.id   8db4cf3e51e659402620ef692ca4f04d
#
_cell.length_a   1.000
_cell.length_b   1.000
_cell.length_c   1.000
_cell.angle_alpha   90.00
_cell.angle_beta   90.00
_cell.angle_gamma   90.00
#
_symmetry.space_group_name_H-M   'P 1'
#
loop_
_entity.id
_entity.type
_entity.pdbx_description
1 polymer ?
#
loop_
_entity_poly.entity_id
_entity_poly.type
_entity_poly.pdbx_seq_one_letter_code
_entity_poly.pdbx_strand_id
1 'polypeptide(L)'
;MKKELFGIISLVLIFGLLLTGCSRVSADEDSEPVPAESRLSGQPDTVNMQQAQEGETDMSVQTHSTREIWVENDGSRIYGIAYVPDANEKVPLIIFSHELGNDHTSGERYAERLAEAGYAAYVFDFRGGTVGGNRSDGSNREMSVLTEASDLEAVLETSKSWDFVDPDRIVLMGGSMGGLVTTVVGSAHQDEIAGMILMYPALSAKADSGVEKYQTKEDVPEDVSLFGGWIHVGRNFVTDLWDVDFDQLLSSYQGHMLLLHGDKDSTVPISYSEAAREIIPDCEYYVIKDGGHEVFGQPFEDAVSYILPYLEKQFDEGKSENREGEEMLQMKIGEALVEVEWEDNGSVEALKELCRETPLTIQMSMYGGFEQVGSIGQSLPREDSQTTTQAGDIVLYSGNQIVVFYGSNSWAYTRLGHIMDKSAADLEELLGNGDVTITISIA
;
A
#
# COMPACT_ATOMS: atom_id res chain seq x y z
N MET A 1 -53.96 -28.59 -20.15
CA MET A 1 -53.06 -29.76 -20.24
C MET A 1 -51.84 -29.46 -19.39
N LYS A 2 -51.67 -30.27 -18.36
CA LYS A 2 -50.63 -30.24 -17.33
C LYS A 2 -49.22 -30.49 -17.89
N LYS A 3 -48.21 -29.88 -17.30
CA LYS A 3 -46.88 -30.39 -16.90
C LYS A 3 -46.23 -29.29 -16.07
N GLU A 4 -46.18 -29.29 -14.79
CA GLU A 4 -45.29 -29.97 -13.80
C GLU A 4 -43.83 -29.96 -14.33
N LEU A 5 -42.90 -29.36 -13.60
CA LEU A 5 -42.29 -29.60 -12.31
C LEU A 5 -40.77 -29.71 -12.49
N PHE A 6 -39.95 -29.09 -11.76
CA PHE A 6 -39.09 -29.65 -10.70
C PHE A 6 -38.24 -28.55 -10.10
N GLY A 7 -38.44 -28.31 -8.83
CA GLY A 7 -37.55 -27.52 -8.00
C GLY A 7 -36.36 -28.36 -7.54
N ILE A 8 -35.23 -27.74 -7.35
CA ILE A 8 -34.11 -28.29 -6.60
C ILE A 8 -33.88 -27.36 -5.42
N ILE A 9 -34.25 -27.86 -4.25
CA ILE A 9 -33.93 -27.28 -2.95
C ILE A 9 -32.50 -27.68 -2.64
N SER A 10 -31.59 -26.74 -2.52
CA SER A 10 -30.26 -26.98 -1.96
C SER A 10 -30.29 -26.64 -0.48
N LEU A 11 -30.13 -27.68 0.31
CA LEU A 11 -30.11 -27.68 1.77
C LEU A 11 -28.71 -27.33 2.26
N VAL A 12 -28.52 -26.20 2.89
CA VAL A 12 -27.29 -25.85 3.58
C VAL A 12 -27.40 -26.34 5.03
N LEU A 13 -26.55 -27.30 5.36
CA LEU A 13 -26.41 -27.89 6.71
C LEU A 13 -25.53 -26.98 7.57
N ILE A 14 -26.13 -26.38 8.55
CA ILE A 14 -25.45 -25.72 9.68
C ILE A 14 -24.97 -26.79 10.66
N PHE A 15 -23.65 -26.89 10.88
CA PHE A 15 -23.08 -27.72 11.95
C PHE A 15 -22.99 -26.90 13.24
N GLY A 16 -23.88 -27.14 14.15
CA GLY A 16 -23.79 -26.67 15.53
C GLY A 16 -22.88 -27.57 16.36
N LEU A 17 -21.90 -27.02 17.01
CA LEU A 17 -21.13 -27.69 18.05
C LEU A 17 -21.91 -27.66 19.39
N LEU A 18 -22.24 -28.84 19.88
CA LEU A 18 -22.68 -29.04 21.27
C LEU A 18 -21.55 -29.68 22.09
N LEU A 19 -21.13 -28.98 23.12
CA LEU A 19 -20.26 -29.43 24.21
C LEU A 19 -21.10 -30.18 25.27
N THR A 20 -20.72 -31.40 25.59
CA THR A 20 -20.88 -32.06 26.92
C THR A 20 -19.93 -33.24 26.93
N GLY A 21 -19.05 -33.50 27.87
CA GLY A 21 -19.05 -33.38 29.29
C GLY A 21 -18.47 -34.67 29.85
N CYS A 22 -17.40 -34.61 30.61
CA CYS A 22 -16.78 -35.51 31.58
C CYS A 22 -17.14 -37.01 31.63
N SER A 23 -16.08 -37.89 31.67
CA SER A 23 -15.82 -38.73 32.86
C SER A 23 -14.48 -39.45 32.80
N ARG A 24 -13.79 -39.46 33.93
CA ARG A 24 -12.58 -40.18 34.29
C ARG A 24 -12.81 -41.68 34.34
N VAL A 25 -11.79 -42.52 34.09
CA VAL A 25 -11.34 -43.62 34.93
C VAL A 25 -9.87 -44.00 34.61
N SER A 26 -9.15 -44.29 35.65
CA SER A 26 -7.78 -44.53 36.01
C SER A 26 -7.13 -45.84 35.58
N ALA A 27 -5.78 -45.78 35.54
CA ALA A 27 -4.71 -46.73 36.02
C ALA A 27 -4.58 -48.10 35.33
N ASP A 28 -3.41 -48.58 35.02
CA ASP A 28 -2.23 -49.01 35.77
C ASP A 28 -1.09 -49.41 34.82
N GLU A 29 0.09 -48.98 35.17
CA GLU A 29 1.37 -49.66 35.53
C GLU A 29 2.04 -50.64 34.60
N ASP A 30 3.36 -50.45 34.56
CA ASP A 30 4.54 -51.34 34.48
C ASP A 30 5.20 -51.55 33.09
N SER A 31 6.42 -51.23 32.84
CA SER A 31 7.72 -51.44 33.45
C SER A 31 8.85 -51.11 32.46
N GLU A 32 9.91 -50.54 33.01
CA GLU A 32 11.27 -50.35 32.44
C GLU A 32 12.06 -51.70 32.28
N PRO A 33 13.37 -51.70 31.92
CA PRO A 33 14.30 -50.73 31.34
C PRO A 33 15.30 -51.28 30.28
N VAL A 34 16.13 -50.31 29.79
CA VAL A 34 17.40 -50.28 29.03
C VAL A 34 18.39 -51.50 29.19
N PRO A 35 19.35 -51.83 28.25
CA PRO A 35 20.57 -51.05 28.07
C PRO A 35 21.23 -50.96 26.67
N ALA A 36 22.03 -49.96 26.55
CA ALA A 36 23.22 -49.50 25.86
C ALA A 36 24.07 -50.39 24.93
N GLU A 37 24.71 -49.61 24.04
CA GLU A 37 26.04 -49.76 23.40
C GLU A 37 26.18 -50.52 22.08
N SER A 38 26.61 -49.81 21.04
CA SER A 38 28.01 -49.78 20.58
C SER A 38 28.21 -48.90 19.33
N ARG A 39 29.33 -48.22 19.35
CA ARG A 39 29.95 -47.33 18.34
C ARG A 39 30.15 -48.04 17.00
N LEU A 40 30.07 -47.27 15.90
CA LEU A 40 31.13 -47.23 14.89
C LEU A 40 31.02 -46.01 13.97
N SER A 41 32.14 -45.43 13.77
CA SER A 41 32.57 -44.29 12.96
C SER A 41 32.20 -44.36 11.47
N GLY A 42 31.91 -43.20 10.89
CA GLY A 42 31.88 -43.00 9.45
C GLY A 42 31.47 -41.57 9.14
N GLN A 43 32.46 -40.67 8.98
CA GLN A 43 32.22 -39.40 8.29
C GLN A 43 32.03 -39.67 6.80
N PRO A 44 31.14 -38.92 6.14
CA PRO A 44 31.43 -38.45 4.81
C PRO A 44 31.21 -36.93 4.69
N ASP A 45 32.20 -36.30 4.14
CA ASP A 45 32.28 -35.18 3.26
C ASP A 45 31.26 -34.05 3.41
N THR A 46 31.80 -32.92 3.86
CA THR A 46 31.25 -31.59 3.74
C THR A 46 31.03 -31.21 2.26
N VAL A 47 29.79 -31.25 1.82
CA VAL A 47 29.35 -30.49 0.63
C VAL A 47 29.00 -29.09 1.08
N ASN A 48 29.82 -28.15 0.68
CA ASN A 48 29.67 -26.73 0.84
C ASN A 48 28.51 -26.26 -0.08
N MET A 49 27.29 -26.13 0.47
CA MET A 49 26.21 -25.42 -0.15
C MET A 49 26.30 -23.96 0.34
N GLN A 50 27.04 -23.15 -0.39
CA GLN A 50 26.83 -21.72 -0.36
C GLN A 50 25.47 -21.44 -1.00
N GLN A 51 24.49 -21.20 -0.14
CA GLN A 51 23.22 -20.61 -0.52
C GLN A 51 23.47 -19.18 -1.02
N ALA A 52 22.97 -18.92 -2.20
CA ALA A 52 22.69 -17.57 -2.65
C ALA A 52 21.72 -16.91 -1.63
N GLN A 53 22.19 -15.92 -0.88
CA GLN A 53 21.33 -14.97 -0.23
C GLN A 53 20.80 -14.05 -1.33
N GLU A 54 19.57 -14.28 -1.73
CA GLU A 54 18.74 -13.25 -2.36
C GLU A 54 18.60 -12.11 -1.35
N GLY A 55 18.82 -10.89 -1.81
CA GLY A 55 18.76 -9.71 -0.97
C GLY A 55 17.34 -9.52 -0.44
N GLU A 56 17.15 -9.83 0.84
CA GLU A 56 16.08 -9.26 1.63
C GLU A 56 16.43 -7.77 1.80
N THR A 57 15.68 -6.90 1.15
CA THR A 57 15.58 -5.50 1.56
C THR A 57 15.08 -5.51 3.00
N ASP A 58 15.96 -5.19 3.93
CA ASP A 58 15.64 -4.99 5.35
C ASP A 58 14.76 -3.75 5.47
N MET A 59 13.45 -3.92 5.25
CA MET A 59 12.48 -2.89 5.59
C MET A 59 12.45 -2.80 7.11
N SER A 60 13.11 -1.79 7.67
CA SER A 60 13.05 -1.50 9.09
C SER A 60 11.58 -1.26 9.46
N VAL A 61 11.00 -2.19 10.23
CA VAL A 61 9.63 -2.06 10.74
C VAL A 61 9.54 -0.77 11.54
N GLN A 62 8.74 0.19 11.07
CA GLN A 62 8.53 1.45 11.76
C GLN A 62 7.58 1.27 12.95
N THR A 63 7.87 1.96 14.04
CA THR A 63 6.92 2.08 15.13
C THR A 63 5.82 3.05 14.75
N HIS A 64 4.61 2.81 15.27
CA HIS A 64 3.45 3.66 14.99
C HIS A 64 2.61 3.90 16.24
N SER A 65 1.75 4.90 16.18
CA SER A 65 0.77 5.24 17.19
C SER A 65 -0.63 5.21 16.60
N THR A 66 -1.66 4.99 17.44
CA THR A 66 -3.06 5.07 17.01
C THR A 66 -3.71 6.34 17.55
N ARG A 67 -4.62 6.95 16.75
CA ARG A 67 -5.39 8.14 17.11
C ARG A 67 -6.86 7.93 16.77
N GLU A 68 -7.76 8.04 17.74
CA GLU A 68 -9.21 8.12 17.43
C GLU A 68 -9.50 9.48 16.78
N ILE A 69 -10.13 9.44 15.61
CA ILE A 69 -10.51 10.65 14.87
C ILE A 69 -11.98 10.54 14.47
N TRP A 70 -12.74 11.58 14.78
CA TRP A 70 -14.13 11.71 14.38
C TRP A 70 -14.23 12.70 13.20
N VAL A 71 -14.95 12.30 12.16
CA VAL A 71 -15.27 13.14 11.01
C VAL A 71 -16.76 13.48 11.06
N GLU A 72 -17.13 14.70 10.69
CA GLU A 72 -18.52 15.11 10.56
C GLU A 72 -18.97 15.09 9.11
N ASN A 73 -20.15 14.53 8.85
CA ASN A 73 -20.80 14.56 7.56
C ASN A 73 -22.30 14.85 7.76
N ASP A 74 -22.80 15.98 7.24
CA ASP A 74 -24.18 16.42 7.31
C ASP A 74 -24.76 16.42 8.75
N GLY A 75 -23.94 16.81 9.74
CA GLY A 75 -24.32 16.87 11.16
C GLY A 75 -24.32 15.52 11.88
N SER A 76 -23.91 14.45 11.22
CA SER A 76 -23.67 13.12 11.79
C SER A 76 -22.19 12.86 11.94
N ARG A 77 -21.81 11.99 12.88
CA ARG A 77 -20.42 11.71 13.20
C ARG A 77 -19.99 10.33 12.67
N ILE A 78 -18.82 10.31 12.09
CA ILE A 78 -18.15 9.12 11.58
C ILE A 78 -16.95 8.85 12.51
N TYR A 79 -16.92 7.66 13.11
CA TYR A 79 -15.84 7.20 13.98
C TYR A 79 -14.76 6.51 13.16
N GLY A 80 -13.49 6.73 13.50
CA GLY A 80 -12.40 5.96 12.93
C GLY A 80 -11.12 6.04 13.76
N ILE A 81 -10.15 5.23 13.37
CA ILE A 81 -8.83 5.13 13.97
C ILE A 81 -7.78 5.35 12.88
N ALA A 82 -6.89 6.32 13.11
CA ALA A 82 -5.70 6.50 12.31
C ALA A 82 -4.53 5.74 12.94
N TYR A 83 -3.83 4.95 12.14
CA TYR A 83 -2.55 4.32 12.42
C TYR A 83 -1.47 5.20 11.81
N VAL A 84 -0.65 5.83 12.64
CA VAL A 84 0.28 6.89 12.22
C VAL A 84 1.71 6.44 12.50
N PRO A 85 2.56 6.23 11.49
CA PRO A 85 3.95 5.87 11.69
C PRO A 85 4.71 6.99 12.39
N ASP A 86 5.74 6.63 13.14
CA ASP A 86 6.64 7.58 13.81
C ASP A 86 7.56 8.22 12.75
N ALA A 87 7.09 9.31 12.16
CA ALA A 87 7.80 10.08 11.14
C ALA A 87 7.95 11.54 11.54
N ASN A 88 9.02 12.20 11.05
CA ASN A 88 9.25 13.62 11.28
C ASN A 88 8.51 14.51 10.27
N GLU A 89 8.02 13.93 9.18
CA GLU A 89 7.35 14.60 8.07
C GLU A 89 5.97 14.02 7.86
N LYS A 90 5.17 14.70 7.05
CA LYS A 90 3.87 14.20 6.60
C LYS A 90 4.05 12.97 5.72
N VAL A 91 3.20 11.98 5.90
CA VAL A 91 3.29 10.67 5.23
C VAL A 91 2.07 10.44 4.32
N PRO A 92 2.18 9.56 3.30
CA PRO A 92 1.03 9.15 2.51
C PRO A 92 -0.05 8.52 3.39
N LEU A 93 -1.32 8.67 2.97
CA LEU A 93 -2.47 8.12 3.68
C LEU A 93 -3.20 7.08 2.83
N ILE A 94 -3.54 5.95 3.44
CA ILE A 94 -4.47 4.97 2.89
C ILE A 94 -5.78 5.03 3.70
N ILE A 95 -6.91 5.28 3.02
CA ILE A 95 -8.24 5.28 3.65
C ILE A 95 -8.92 3.96 3.30
N PHE A 96 -9.23 3.15 4.33
CA PHE A 96 -9.83 1.83 4.15
C PHE A 96 -11.34 1.86 4.41
N SER A 97 -12.10 1.43 3.41
CA SER A 97 -13.55 1.26 3.41
C SER A 97 -13.94 -0.19 3.67
N HIS A 98 -14.63 -0.45 4.78
CA HIS A 98 -14.98 -1.80 5.23
C HIS A 98 -16.13 -2.45 4.43
N GLU A 99 -16.27 -3.76 4.56
CA GLU A 99 -17.30 -4.58 3.94
C GLU A 99 -18.69 -4.34 4.56
N LEU A 100 -19.73 -4.73 3.84
CA LEU A 100 -21.11 -4.67 4.33
C LEU A 100 -21.27 -5.35 5.69
N GLY A 101 -21.77 -4.61 6.65
CA GLY A 101 -22.07 -5.13 8.00
C GLY A 101 -20.85 -5.26 8.92
N ASN A 102 -19.65 -5.00 8.45
CA ASN A 102 -18.41 -4.92 9.21
C ASN A 102 -18.23 -3.51 9.83
N ASP A 103 -17.08 -3.27 10.42
CA ASP A 103 -16.66 -2.00 11.00
C ASP A 103 -15.16 -1.77 10.76
N HIS A 104 -14.60 -0.71 11.33
CA HIS A 104 -13.18 -0.37 11.22
C HIS A 104 -12.23 -1.53 11.55
N THR A 105 -12.66 -2.49 12.41
CA THR A 105 -11.77 -3.58 12.85
C THR A 105 -11.42 -4.55 11.72
N SER A 106 -12.21 -4.61 10.64
CA SER A 106 -11.85 -5.44 9.47
C SER A 106 -10.61 -4.93 8.74
N GLY A 107 -10.36 -3.61 8.81
CA GLY A 107 -9.21 -2.96 8.20
C GLY A 107 -7.97 -2.88 9.09
N GLU A 108 -8.08 -3.11 10.41
CA GLU A 108 -6.99 -2.90 11.37
C GLU A 108 -5.71 -3.63 11.01
N ARG A 109 -5.80 -4.90 10.60
CA ARG A 109 -4.63 -5.70 10.19
C ARG A 109 -3.88 -5.12 8.98
N TYR A 110 -4.60 -4.49 8.04
CA TYR A 110 -3.98 -3.77 6.93
C TYR A 110 -3.35 -2.47 7.43
N ALA A 111 -4.06 -1.74 8.29
CA ALA A 111 -3.58 -0.48 8.84
C ALA A 111 -2.29 -0.65 9.65
N GLU A 112 -2.16 -1.74 10.44
CA GLU A 112 -0.93 -2.09 11.14
C GLU A 112 0.23 -2.31 10.18
N ARG A 113 0.04 -3.14 9.13
CA ARG A 113 1.10 -3.45 8.15
C ARG A 113 1.50 -2.24 7.31
N LEU A 114 0.53 -1.37 6.97
CA LEU A 114 0.78 -0.12 6.25
C LEU A 114 1.57 0.86 7.13
N ALA A 115 1.22 0.99 8.40
CA ALA A 115 1.94 1.86 9.33
C ALA A 115 3.36 1.36 9.61
N GLU A 116 3.58 0.04 9.72
CA GLU A 116 4.89 -0.58 9.80
C GLU A 116 5.75 -0.33 8.55
N ALA A 117 5.12 -0.14 7.39
CA ALA A 117 5.78 0.20 6.13
C ALA A 117 5.96 1.72 5.91
N GLY A 118 5.56 2.56 6.88
CA GLY A 118 5.75 4.01 6.81
C GLY A 118 4.59 4.80 6.19
N TYR A 119 3.44 4.19 5.98
CA TYR A 119 2.22 4.82 5.48
C TYR A 119 1.21 5.04 6.60
N ALA A 120 0.58 6.21 6.69
CA ALA A 120 -0.59 6.35 7.57
C ALA A 120 -1.78 5.58 6.99
N ALA A 121 -2.58 4.98 7.86
CA ALA A 121 -3.81 4.33 7.46
C ALA A 121 -4.97 4.79 8.34
N TYR A 122 -6.13 5.04 7.74
CA TYR A 122 -7.35 5.38 8.46
C TYR A 122 -8.43 4.35 8.17
N VAL A 123 -8.91 3.71 9.22
CA VAL A 123 -10.02 2.76 9.22
C VAL A 123 -11.18 3.38 9.96
N PHE A 124 -12.40 3.29 9.43
CA PHE A 124 -13.56 3.99 9.99
C PHE A 124 -14.84 3.19 9.82
N ASP A 125 -15.86 3.52 10.60
CA ASP A 125 -17.20 2.93 10.52
C ASP A 125 -18.07 3.81 9.62
N PHE A 126 -18.63 3.27 8.55
CA PHE A 126 -19.67 3.95 7.79
C PHE A 126 -20.92 4.20 8.65
N ARG A 127 -21.63 5.30 8.42
CA ARG A 127 -22.89 5.59 9.10
C ARG A 127 -23.93 4.50 8.83
N GLY A 128 -24.31 3.77 9.86
CA GLY A 128 -25.25 2.66 9.74
C GLY A 128 -24.69 1.42 9.02
N GLY A 129 -23.41 1.38 8.65
CA GLY A 129 -22.81 0.29 7.87
C GLY A 129 -22.61 -1.04 8.62
N THR A 130 -22.67 -1.02 9.95
CA THR A 130 -22.29 -2.14 10.82
C THR A 130 -23.49 -2.95 11.32
N VAL A 131 -23.36 -4.27 11.35
CA VAL A 131 -24.33 -5.16 12.00
C VAL A 131 -23.91 -5.44 13.45
N GLY A 132 -24.73 -5.03 14.41
CA GLY A 132 -24.51 -5.38 15.81
C GLY A 132 -23.91 -4.30 16.71
N GLY A 133 -23.62 -3.14 16.21
CA GLY A 133 -23.16 -1.99 16.99
C GLY A 133 -22.19 -1.13 16.21
N ASN A 134 -22.56 0.10 15.99
CA ASN A 134 -21.80 1.09 15.24
C ASN A 134 -21.35 2.18 16.21
N ARG A 135 -20.11 2.68 16.08
CA ARG A 135 -19.68 3.88 16.79
C ARG A 135 -20.09 5.14 16.02
N SER A 136 -20.17 5.07 14.69
CA SER A 136 -20.73 6.12 13.85
C SER A 136 -22.23 6.25 14.04
N ASP A 137 -22.78 7.43 13.79
CA ASP A 137 -24.22 7.69 13.82
C ASP A 137 -24.94 6.89 12.69
N GLY A 138 -26.26 6.91 12.65
CA GLY A 138 -27.09 6.27 11.62
C GLY A 138 -27.50 4.82 11.93
N SER A 139 -28.24 4.26 11.00
CA SER A 139 -28.77 2.90 11.10
C SER A 139 -28.70 2.16 9.77
N ASN A 140 -28.71 0.82 9.79
CA ASN A 140 -28.71 0.01 8.57
C ASN A 140 -29.89 0.33 7.62
N ARG A 141 -30.97 0.94 8.13
CA ARG A 141 -32.12 1.37 7.34
C ARG A 141 -31.85 2.62 6.50
N GLU A 142 -30.83 3.37 6.87
CA GLU A 142 -30.46 4.63 6.21
C GLU A 142 -29.25 4.46 5.30
N MET A 143 -28.49 3.39 5.49
CA MET A 143 -27.28 3.15 4.71
C MET A 143 -27.57 2.71 3.28
N SER A 144 -26.69 3.10 2.37
CA SER A 144 -26.63 2.64 0.97
C SER A 144 -25.24 2.92 0.40
N VAL A 145 -24.96 2.44 -0.79
CA VAL A 145 -23.68 2.74 -1.49
C VAL A 145 -23.45 4.25 -1.62
N LEU A 146 -24.50 5.05 -1.81
CA LEU A 146 -24.36 6.50 -1.95
C LEU A 146 -24.20 7.22 -0.61
N THR A 147 -24.83 6.75 0.47
CA THR A 147 -24.59 7.32 1.80
C THR A 147 -23.19 6.99 2.32
N GLU A 148 -22.71 5.78 2.05
CA GLU A 148 -21.33 5.38 2.36
C GLU A 148 -20.31 6.11 1.48
N ALA A 149 -20.63 6.38 0.21
CA ALA A 149 -19.80 7.23 -0.65
C ALA A 149 -19.70 8.66 -0.08
N SER A 150 -20.82 9.24 0.37
CA SER A 150 -20.80 10.56 1.04
C SER A 150 -19.95 10.55 2.31
N ASP A 151 -19.93 9.44 3.06
CA ASP A 151 -19.05 9.30 4.23
C ASP A 151 -17.58 9.26 3.85
N LEU A 152 -17.22 8.48 2.83
CA LEU A 152 -15.85 8.41 2.32
C LEU A 152 -15.38 9.74 1.74
N GLU A 153 -16.24 10.48 1.04
CA GLU A 153 -15.94 11.84 0.54
C GLU A 153 -15.63 12.80 1.70
N ALA A 154 -16.43 12.77 2.78
CA ALA A 154 -16.20 13.59 3.96
C ALA A 154 -14.89 13.23 4.67
N VAL A 155 -14.56 11.93 4.74
CA VAL A 155 -13.30 11.43 5.29
C VAL A 155 -12.12 11.88 4.42
N LEU A 156 -12.19 11.70 3.10
CA LEU A 156 -11.17 12.13 2.15
C LEU A 156 -10.88 13.62 2.30
N GLU A 157 -11.91 14.45 2.27
CA GLU A 157 -11.74 15.92 2.35
C GLU A 157 -11.17 16.35 3.72
N THR A 158 -11.68 15.78 4.81
CA THR A 158 -11.20 16.13 6.15
C THR A 158 -9.76 15.69 6.37
N SER A 159 -9.38 14.52 5.85
CA SER A 159 -8.04 13.92 6.04
C SER A 159 -6.91 14.77 5.46
N LYS A 160 -7.15 15.53 4.39
CA LYS A 160 -6.19 16.46 3.79
C LYS A 160 -5.69 17.52 4.77
N SER A 161 -6.46 17.82 5.81
CA SER A 161 -6.12 18.81 6.85
C SER A 161 -5.37 18.22 8.05
N TRP A 162 -5.21 16.89 8.15
CA TRP A 162 -4.55 16.28 9.29
C TRP A 162 -3.05 16.58 9.32
N ASP A 163 -2.51 16.75 10.51
CA ASP A 163 -1.13 17.21 10.74
C ASP A 163 -0.06 16.24 10.26
N PHE A 164 -0.41 14.96 10.14
CA PHE A 164 0.47 13.87 9.74
C PHE A 164 0.28 13.44 8.27
N VAL A 165 -0.72 13.97 7.55
CA VAL A 165 -1.06 13.52 6.19
C VAL A 165 -0.44 14.43 5.13
N ASP A 166 0.17 13.81 4.14
CA ASP A 166 0.50 14.46 2.88
C ASP A 166 -0.74 14.45 1.97
N PRO A 167 -1.38 15.62 1.73
CA PRO A 167 -2.65 15.68 1.02
C PRO A 167 -2.56 15.29 -0.47
N ASP A 168 -1.36 15.30 -1.05
CA ASP A 168 -1.14 14.95 -2.45
C ASP A 168 -0.88 13.45 -2.63
N ARG A 169 -0.79 12.68 -1.52
CA ARG A 169 -0.48 11.24 -1.51
C ARG A 169 -1.54 10.46 -0.73
N ILE A 170 -2.76 10.40 -1.25
CA ILE A 170 -3.88 9.66 -0.65
C ILE A 170 -4.30 8.55 -1.59
N VAL A 171 -4.40 7.32 -1.08
CA VAL A 171 -4.94 6.15 -1.80
C VAL A 171 -6.23 5.71 -1.12
N LEU A 172 -7.27 5.45 -1.90
CA LEU A 172 -8.50 4.84 -1.41
C LEU A 172 -8.42 3.32 -1.56
N MET A 173 -8.73 2.61 -0.48
CA MET A 173 -8.72 1.14 -0.44
C MET A 173 -10.07 0.64 0.09
N GLY A 174 -10.61 -0.42 -0.50
CA GLY A 174 -11.88 -0.96 0.00
C GLY A 174 -12.07 -2.44 -0.30
N GLY A 175 -12.70 -3.14 0.65
CA GLY A 175 -13.10 -4.55 0.54
C GLY A 175 -14.58 -4.71 0.25
N SER A 176 -14.97 -5.66 -0.60
CA SER A 176 -16.37 -6.02 -0.86
C SER A 176 -17.25 -4.80 -1.16
N MET A 177 -18.26 -4.50 -0.32
CA MET A 177 -19.10 -3.30 -0.45
C MET A 177 -18.28 -2.01 -0.38
N GLY A 178 -17.30 -1.93 0.54
CA GLY A 178 -16.35 -0.82 0.59
C GLY A 178 -15.56 -0.62 -0.70
N GLY A 179 -15.33 -1.70 -1.47
CA GLY A 179 -14.73 -1.62 -2.80
C GLY A 179 -15.64 -0.93 -3.82
N LEU A 180 -16.98 -1.11 -3.73
CA LEU A 180 -17.93 -0.35 -4.55
C LEU A 180 -17.95 1.13 -4.18
N VAL A 181 -17.97 1.42 -2.88
CA VAL A 181 -17.91 2.80 -2.36
C VAL A 181 -16.61 3.48 -2.81
N THR A 182 -15.49 2.78 -2.70
CA THR A 182 -14.19 3.25 -3.21
C THR A 182 -14.23 3.54 -4.71
N THR A 183 -14.90 2.68 -5.50
CA THR A 183 -15.08 2.91 -6.95
C THR A 183 -15.88 4.18 -7.23
N VAL A 184 -16.98 4.42 -6.50
CA VAL A 184 -17.81 5.62 -6.68
C VAL A 184 -17.01 6.89 -6.39
N VAL A 185 -16.38 6.95 -5.20
CA VAL A 185 -15.65 8.14 -4.76
C VAL A 185 -14.36 8.33 -5.56
N GLY A 186 -13.59 7.28 -5.75
CA GLY A 186 -12.32 7.36 -6.47
C GLY A 186 -12.48 7.76 -7.93
N SER A 187 -13.57 7.32 -8.61
CA SER A 187 -13.85 7.79 -9.97
C SER A 187 -14.29 9.24 -10.03
N ALA A 188 -14.95 9.76 -8.98
CA ALA A 188 -15.35 11.16 -8.89
C ALA A 188 -14.19 12.09 -8.52
N HIS A 189 -13.23 11.61 -7.75
CA HIS A 189 -12.10 12.36 -7.19
C HIS A 189 -10.74 11.89 -7.74
N GLN A 190 -10.71 11.34 -8.95
CA GLN A 190 -9.51 10.74 -9.54
C GLN A 190 -8.31 11.69 -9.64
N ASP A 191 -8.55 13.00 -9.74
CA ASP A 191 -7.50 14.04 -9.79
C ASP A 191 -7.00 14.44 -8.38
N GLU A 192 -7.60 13.88 -7.32
CA GLU A 192 -7.33 14.22 -5.92
C GLU A 192 -6.72 13.05 -5.13
N ILE A 193 -6.62 11.88 -5.76
CA ILE A 193 -6.08 10.65 -5.15
C ILE A 193 -4.95 10.08 -6.00
N ALA A 194 -3.98 9.47 -5.34
CA ALA A 194 -2.85 8.83 -6.01
C ALA A 194 -3.21 7.47 -6.63
N GLY A 195 -4.29 6.83 -6.20
CA GLY A 195 -4.71 5.54 -6.75
C GLY A 195 -5.85 4.89 -5.98
N MET A 196 -6.29 3.71 -6.46
CA MET A 196 -7.31 2.88 -5.80
C MET A 196 -6.84 1.45 -5.61
N ILE A 197 -7.20 0.85 -4.48
CA ILE A 197 -7.03 -0.58 -4.20
C ILE A 197 -8.40 -1.20 -3.95
N LEU A 198 -8.81 -2.10 -4.82
CA LEU A 198 -10.07 -2.82 -4.70
C LEU A 198 -9.80 -4.28 -4.32
N MET A 199 -10.32 -4.71 -3.18
CA MET A 199 -10.21 -6.09 -2.72
C MET A 199 -11.55 -6.78 -2.83
N TYR A 200 -11.63 -7.85 -3.61
CA TYR A 200 -12.87 -8.62 -3.81
C TYR A 200 -14.13 -7.74 -3.89
N PRO A 201 -14.12 -6.66 -4.72
CA PRO A 201 -15.20 -5.67 -4.72
C PRO A 201 -16.54 -6.33 -5.03
N ALA A 202 -17.61 -5.92 -4.32
CA ALA A 202 -18.95 -6.51 -4.45
C ALA A 202 -19.65 -6.13 -5.76
N LEU A 203 -19.00 -6.33 -6.90
CA LEU A 203 -19.54 -6.01 -8.23
C LEU A 203 -20.80 -6.82 -8.58
N SER A 204 -21.10 -7.88 -7.80
CA SER A 204 -22.36 -8.62 -7.86
C SER A 204 -23.53 -7.96 -7.11
N ALA A 205 -23.31 -6.82 -6.40
CA ALA A 205 -24.27 -6.25 -5.46
C ALA A 205 -25.67 -5.97 -6.06
N LYS A 206 -25.75 -5.59 -7.34
CA LYS A 206 -27.06 -5.44 -8.02
C LYS A 206 -27.82 -6.75 -8.11
N ALA A 207 -27.15 -7.84 -8.44
CA ALA A 207 -27.73 -9.17 -8.48
C ALA A 207 -28.09 -9.67 -7.08
N ASP A 208 -27.19 -9.48 -6.10
CA ASP A 208 -27.36 -9.94 -4.73
C ASP A 208 -28.50 -9.21 -3.98
N SER A 209 -28.61 -7.90 -4.20
CA SER A 209 -29.73 -7.10 -3.66
C SER A 209 -31.07 -7.40 -4.33
N GLY A 210 -31.03 -8.05 -5.48
CA GLY A 210 -32.21 -8.40 -6.24
C GLY A 210 -32.90 -7.21 -6.88
N VAL A 211 -32.16 -6.18 -7.28
CA VAL A 211 -32.68 -5.02 -8.04
C VAL A 211 -33.60 -5.46 -9.19
N GLU A 212 -33.21 -6.50 -9.93
CA GLU A 212 -33.96 -7.03 -11.08
C GLU A 212 -35.34 -7.65 -10.75
N LYS A 213 -35.62 -7.89 -9.47
CA LYS A 213 -36.92 -8.42 -9.02
C LYS A 213 -38.02 -7.37 -9.04
N TYR A 214 -37.66 -6.10 -9.07
CA TYR A 214 -38.57 -4.97 -9.02
C TYR A 214 -38.72 -4.34 -10.41
N GLN A 215 -39.92 -3.85 -10.74
CA GLN A 215 -40.18 -3.20 -12.01
C GLN A 215 -39.92 -1.69 -11.96
N THR A 216 -40.14 -1.09 -10.78
CA THR A 216 -39.88 0.33 -10.49
C THR A 216 -39.27 0.45 -9.11
N LYS A 217 -38.67 1.60 -8.81
CA LYS A 217 -38.11 1.88 -7.47
C LYS A 217 -39.18 1.91 -6.37
N GLU A 218 -40.41 2.28 -6.73
CA GLU A 218 -41.56 2.31 -5.84
C GLU A 218 -42.00 0.90 -5.39
N ASP A 219 -41.71 -0.13 -6.19
CA ASP A 219 -42.00 -1.53 -5.87
C ASP A 219 -41.05 -2.10 -4.80
N VAL A 220 -39.91 -1.44 -4.54
CA VAL A 220 -38.96 -1.87 -3.51
C VAL A 220 -39.59 -1.63 -2.13
N PRO A 221 -39.67 -2.63 -1.25
CA PRO A 221 -40.23 -2.45 0.09
C PRO A 221 -39.37 -1.52 0.95
N GLU A 222 -39.96 -0.88 1.96
CA GLU A 222 -39.24 -0.03 2.90
C GLU A 222 -38.21 -0.78 3.74
N ASP A 223 -38.40 -2.08 3.92
CA ASP A 223 -37.54 -3.01 4.64
C ASP A 223 -37.10 -4.13 3.69
N VAL A 224 -35.83 -4.19 3.36
CA VAL A 224 -35.24 -5.22 2.52
C VAL A 224 -34.36 -6.13 3.36
N SER A 225 -34.67 -7.42 3.35
CA SER A 225 -33.88 -8.45 4.03
C SER A 225 -32.89 -9.05 3.05
N LEU A 226 -31.60 -8.97 3.38
CA LEU A 226 -30.51 -9.53 2.58
C LEU A 226 -29.88 -10.74 3.27
N PHE A 227 -29.24 -11.60 2.49
CA PHE A 227 -28.47 -12.77 2.93
C PHE A 227 -29.23 -13.63 3.96
N GLY A 228 -30.50 -13.97 3.64
CA GLY A 228 -31.32 -14.83 4.48
C GLY A 228 -31.77 -14.21 5.82
N GLY A 229 -31.78 -12.89 5.93
CA GLY A 229 -32.16 -12.17 7.14
C GLY A 229 -30.99 -11.76 8.02
N TRP A 230 -29.79 -11.91 7.53
CA TRP A 230 -28.58 -11.49 8.25
C TRP A 230 -28.54 -9.97 8.46
N ILE A 231 -28.92 -9.19 7.44
CA ILE A 231 -29.04 -7.75 7.55
C ILE A 231 -30.36 -7.26 6.99
N HIS A 232 -30.92 -6.23 7.63
CA HIS A 232 -32.11 -5.52 7.19
C HIS A 232 -31.75 -4.09 6.84
N VAL A 233 -31.95 -3.72 5.57
CA VAL A 233 -31.63 -2.40 5.02
C VAL A 233 -32.89 -1.67 4.58
N GLY A 234 -32.78 -0.37 4.37
CA GLY A 234 -33.87 0.43 3.81
C GLY A 234 -34.02 0.25 2.30
N ARG A 235 -35.12 0.79 1.74
CA ARG A 235 -35.37 0.87 0.30
C ARG A 235 -34.21 1.49 -0.46
N ASN A 236 -33.61 2.54 0.12
CA ASN A 236 -32.49 3.28 -0.49
C ASN A 236 -31.32 2.39 -0.83
N PHE A 237 -31.01 1.35 -0.07
CA PHE A 237 -29.95 0.41 -0.40
C PHE A 237 -30.10 -0.17 -1.80
N VAL A 238 -31.32 -0.57 -2.17
CA VAL A 238 -31.60 -1.16 -3.50
C VAL A 238 -31.79 -0.09 -4.56
N THR A 239 -32.47 1.02 -4.24
CA THR A 239 -32.76 2.08 -5.23
C THR A 239 -31.53 2.88 -5.63
N ASP A 240 -30.55 3.02 -4.74
CA ASP A 240 -29.31 3.70 -5.05
C ASP A 240 -28.38 2.82 -5.92
N LEU A 241 -28.33 1.51 -5.66
CA LEU A 241 -27.66 0.57 -6.56
C LEU A 241 -28.26 0.51 -7.96
N TRP A 242 -29.56 0.84 -8.10
CA TRP A 242 -30.26 0.78 -9.39
C TRP A 242 -29.62 1.66 -10.48
N ASP A 243 -29.28 2.90 -10.11
CA ASP A 243 -28.79 3.89 -11.08
C ASP A 243 -27.27 3.91 -11.24
N VAL A 244 -26.52 3.31 -10.30
CA VAL A 244 -25.04 3.29 -10.38
C VAL A 244 -24.61 2.32 -11.49
N ASP A 245 -23.87 2.81 -12.44
CA ASP A 245 -23.23 2.01 -13.49
C ASP A 245 -21.76 1.80 -13.12
N PHE A 246 -21.46 0.68 -12.45
CA PHE A 246 -20.11 0.35 -12.01
C PHE A 246 -19.16 0.12 -13.18
N ASP A 247 -19.63 -0.45 -14.28
CA ASP A 247 -18.79 -0.66 -15.46
C ASP A 247 -18.40 0.68 -16.08
N GLN A 248 -19.32 1.65 -16.10
CA GLN A 248 -19.00 3.01 -16.54
C GLN A 248 -18.00 3.69 -15.61
N LEU A 249 -18.18 3.58 -14.29
CA LEU A 249 -17.26 4.18 -13.32
C LEU A 249 -15.85 3.58 -13.44
N LEU A 250 -15.73 2.26 -13.49
CA LEU A 250 -14.45 1.56 -13.62
C LEU A 250 -13.75 1.90 -14.95
N SER A 251 -14.49 1.94 -16.07
CA SER A 251 -13.92 2.26 -17.38
C SER A 251 -13.55 3.73 -17.57
N SER A 252 -14.14 4.64 -16.78
CA SER A 252 -13.86 6.07 -16.82
C SER A 252 -12.69 6.49 -15.91
N TYR A 253 -12.29 5.67 -14.96
CA TYR A 253 -11.17 5.95 -14.08
C TYR A 253 -9.86 5.88 -14.85
N GLN A 254 -9.08 6.96 -14.82
CA GLN A 254 -7.81 7.09 -15.56
C GLN A 254 -6.57 6.90 -14.69
N GLY A 255 -6.75 6.85 -13.36
CA GLY A 255 -5.65 6.58 -12.43
C GLY A 255 -5.26 5.10 -12.42
N HIS A 256 -4.15 4.80 -11.80
CA HIS A 256 -3.68 3.42 -11.63
C HIS A 256 -4.50 2.69 -10.55
N MET A 257 -4.86 1.44 -10.79
CA MET A 257 -5.70 0.64 -9.89
C MET A 257 -5.06 -0.71 -9.58
N LEU A 258 -5.10 -1.11 -8.31
CA LEU A 258 -4.81 -2.48 -7.88
C LEU A 258 -6.12 -3.22 -7.60
N LEU A 259 -6.33 -4.34 -8.25
CA LEU A 259 -7.51 -5.22 -8.06
C LEU A 259 -7.06 -6.58 -7.55
N LEU A 260 -7.54 -6.96 -6.37
CA LEU A 260 -7.22 -8.24 -5.71
C LEU A 260 -8.48 -9.07 -5.48
N HIS A 261 -8.43 -10.39 -5.77
CA HIS A 261 -9.57 -11.28 -5.51
C HIS A 261 -9.11 -12.69 -5.15
N GLY A 262 -9.74 -13.30 -4.16
CA GLY A 262 -9.45 -14.68 -3.74
C GLY A 262 -10.06 -15.72 -4.69
N ASP A 263 -9.30 -16.77 -5.06
CA ASP A 263 -9.79 -17.83 -5.97
C ASP A 263 -10.84 -18.76 -5.34
N LYS A 264 -11.04 -18.67 -4.02
CA LYS A 264 -12.06 -19.43 -3.26
C LYS A 264 -13.15 -18.54 -2.67
N ASP A 265 -13.30 -17.32 -3.19
CA ASP A 265 -14.40 -16.45 -2.78
C ASP A 265 -15.74 -17.08 -3.16
N SER A 266 -16.54 -17.41 -2.13
CA SER A 266 -17.87 -17.99 -2.27
C SER A 266 -18.99 -16.96 -2.16
N THR A 267 -18.67 -15.71 -1.84
CA THR A 267 -19.61 -14.60 -1.65
C THR A 267 -19.73 -13.77 -2.94
N VAL A 268 -18.62 -13.27 -3.45
CA VAL A 268 -18.56 -12.58 -4.74
C VAL A 268 -17.79 -13.46 -5.73
N PRO A 269 -18.42 -13.95 -6.78
CA PRO A 269 -17.72 -14.74 -7.79
C PRO A 269 -16.55 -13.98 -8.43
N ILE A 270 -15.38 -14.57 -8.47
CA ILE A 270 -14.16 -13.97 -9.02
C ILE A 270 -14.33 -13.47 -10.46
N SER A 271 -15.26 -14.07 -11.22
CA SER A 271 -15.57 -13.69 -12.60
C SER A 271 -16.00 -12.23 -12.74
N TYR A 272 -16.51 -11.60 -11.69
CA TYR A 272 -16.82 -10.17 -11.71
C TYR A 272 -15.55 -9.31 -11.75
N SER A 273 -14.52 -9.66 -10.97
CA SER A 273 -13.24 -8.98 -11.04
C SER A 273 -12.47 -9.30 -12.32
N GLU A 274 -12.60 -10.53 -12.84
CA GLU A 274 -12.04 -10.89 -14.15
C GLU A 274 -12.66 -10.06 -15.28
N ALA A 275 -13.98 -9.79 -15.23
CA ALA A 275 -14.64 -8.92 -16.19
C ALA A 275 -14.25 -7.44 -16.00
N ALA A 276 -14.16 -6.98 -14.74
CA ALA A 276 -13.80 -5.61 -14.41
C ALA A 276 -12.39 -5.24 -14.91
N ARG A 277 -11.40 -6.10 -14.72
CA ARG A 277 -10.03 -5.85 -15.19
C ARG A 277 -9.93 -5.59 -16.70
N GLU A 278 -10.84 -6.15 -17.52
CA GLU A 278 -10.83 -5.99 -18.98
C GLU A 278 -11.31 -4.60 -19.41
N ILE A 279 -12.02 -3.87 -18.53
CA ILE A 279 -12.57 -2.54 -18.82
C ILE A 279 -11.85 -1.41 -18.11
N ILE A 280 -11.05 -1.69 -17.08
CA ILE A 280 -10.26 -0.69 -16.35
C ILE A 280 -9.02 -0.35 -17.20
N PRO A 281 -8.80 0.92 -17.57
CA PRO A 281 -7.73 1.32 -18.47
C PRO A 281 -6.32 0.98 -17.98
N ASP A 282 -6.06 1.19 -16.69
CA ASP A 282 -4.77 0.89 -16.04
C ASP A 282 -4.99 0.11 -14.74
N CYS A 283 -4.81 -1.22 -14.80
CA CYS A 283 -5.14 -2.14 -13.72
C CYS A 283 -4.10 -3.23 -13.52
N GLU A 284 -3.51 -3.24 -12.33
CA GLU A 284 -2.80 -4.43 -11.83
C GLU A 284 -3.81 -5.38 -11.18
N TYR A 285 -3.95 -6.59 -11.73
CA TYR A 285 -4.89 -7.59 -11.22
C TYR A 285 -4.17 -8.84 -10.75
N TYR A 286 -4.41 -9.21 -9.49
CA TYR A 286 -3.84 -10.42 -8.91
C TYR A 286 -4.90 -11.30 -8.25
N VAL A 287 -4.80 -12.60 -8.51
CA VAL A 287 -5.62 -13.64 -7.88
C VAL A 287 -4.90 -14.15 -6.65
N ILE A 288 -5.53 -13.98 -5.48
CA ILE A 288 -5.01 -14.47 -4.21
C ILE A 288 -5.34 -15.97 -4.09
N LYS A 289 -4.31 -16.80 -4.19
CA LYS A 289 -4.45 -18.25 -4.13
C LYS A 289 -4.97 -18.67 -2.75
N ASP A 290 -5.95 -19.59 -2.75
CA ASP A 290 -6.61 -20.09 -1.55
C ASP A 290 -7.36 -19.00 -0.73
N GLY A 291 -7.47 -17.78 -1.26
CA GLY A 291 -8.19 -16.67 -0.65
C GLY A 291 -9.70 -16.83 -0.73
N GLY A 292 -10.40 -16.62 0.39
CA GLY A 292 -11.86 -16.50 0.45
C GLY A 292 -12.34 -15.09 0.17
N HIS A 293 -13.58 -14.77 0.59
CA HIS A 293 -14.13 -13.42 0.49
C HIS A 293 -13.31 -12.42 1.31
N GLU A 294 -13.00 -12.78 2.55
CA GLU A 294 -11.96 -12.10 3.33
C GLU A 294 -10.70 -12.98 3.35
N VAL A 295 -9.53 -12.35 3.28
CA VAL A 295 -8.26 -13.08 3.27
C VAL A 295 -7.58 -13.06 4.64
N PHE A 296 -7.17 -14.22 5.13
CA PHE A 296 -6.51 -14.43 6.42
C PHE A 296 -5.29 -15.34 6.26
N GLY A 297 -4.35 -15.27 7.20
CA GLY A 297 -3.15 -16.11 7.17
C GLY A 297 -2.30 -15.86 5.94
N GLN A 298 -1.88 -16.92 5.22
CA GLN A 298 -1.04 -16.76 4.04
C GLN A 298 -1.69 -15.94 2.92
N PRO A 299 -2.99 -16.10 2.58
CA PRO A 299 -3.67 -15.23 1.63
C PRO A 299 -3.64 -13.74 1.98
N PHE A 300 -3.63 -13.39 3.28
CA PHE A 300 -3.44 -12.01 3.72
C PHE A 300 -2.01 -11.51 3.44
N GLU A 301 -0.99 -12.32 3.77
CA GLU A 301 0.40 -11.97 3.48
C GLU A 301 0.65 -11.84 1.97
N ASP A 302 0.02 -12.71 1.18
CA ASP A 302 0.08 -12.63 -0.29
C ASP A 302 -0.57 -11.31 -0.78
N ALA A 303 -1.71 -10.91 -0.23
CA ALA A 303 -2.35 -9.63 -0.56
C ALA A 303 -1.44 -8.44 -0.20
N VAL A 304 -0.86 -8.42 1.00
CA VAL A 304 0.08 -7.37 1.43
C VAL A 304 1.29 -7.29 0.51
N SER A 305 1.80 -8.43 0.02
CA SER A 305 2.93 -8.48 -0.90
C SER A 305 2.66 -7.85 -2.27
N TYR A 306 1.39 -7.66 -2.66
CA TYR A 306 0.99 -6.88 -3.85
C TYR A 306 0.66 -5.43 -3.50
N ILE A 307 0.10 -5.19 -2.31
CA ILE A 307 -0.29 -3.83 -1.87
C ILE A 307 0.93 -2.93 -1.67
N LEU A 308 1.96 -3.40 -0.95
CA LEU A 308 3.12 -2.57 -0.62
C LEU A 308 3.90 -2.09 -1.86
N PRO A 309 4.27 -2.95 -2.83
CA PRO A 309 4.93 -2.49 -4.06
C PRO A 309 4.05 -1.57 -4.91
N TYR A 310 2.73 -1.81 -4.94
CA TYR A 310 1.80 -0.89 -5.60
C TYR A 310 1.85 0.50 -4.98
N LEU A 311 1.80 0.62 -3.65
CA LEU A 311 1.86 1.91 -2.95
C LEU A 311 3.20 2.60 -3.15
N GLU A 312 4.31 1.86 -3.08
CA GLU A 312 5.65 2.39 -3.36
C GLU A 312 5.69 3.04 -4.75
N LYS A 313 5.23 2.32 -5.77
CA LYS A 313 5.13 2.84 -7.13
C LYS A 313 4.25 4.09 -7.22
N GLN A 314 3.04 4.08 -6.62
CA GLN A 314 2.12 5.23 -6.66
C GLN A 314 2.73 6.48 -6.03
N PHE A 315 3.45 6.32 -4.93
CA PHE A 315 4.01 7.45 -4.20
C PHE A 315 5.38 7.90 -4.70
N ASP A 316 6.11 7.03 -5.41
CA ASP A 316 7.36 7.39 -6.10
C ASP A 316 7.11 7.99 -7.50
N GLU A 317 6.12 7.49 -8.24
CA GLU A 317 5.69 8.10 -9.51
C GLU A 317 5.06 9.47 -9.29
N GLY A 318 4.31 9.69 -8.21
CA GLY A 318 3.82 11.02 -7.80
C GLY A 318 4.95 12.01 -7.48
N LYS A 319 6.10 11.51 -7.01
CA LYS A 319 7.32 12.33 -6.92
C LYS A 319 7.90 12.62 -8.31
N SER A 320 7.70 11.77 -9.31
CA SER A 320 8.20 11.98 -10.67
C SER A 320 7.28 12.86 -11.51
N GLU A 321 5.95 12.82 -11.35
CA GLU A 321 5.02 13.68 -12.08
C GLU A 321 4.98 15.12 -11.54
N ASN A 322 5.13 15.33 -10.22
CA ASN A 322 5.43 16.65 -9.67
C ASN A 322 6.82 17.15 -10.05
N ARG A 323 7.70 16.27 -10.58
CA ARG A 323 9.03 16.61 -11.11
C ARG A 323 9.04 16.98 -12.60
N GLU A 324 7.99 16.75 -13.39
CA GLU A 324 7.91 17.21 -14.78
C GLU A 324 7.87 18.75 -14.94
N GLY A 325 7.86 19.51 -13.85
CA GLY A 325 8.11 20.94 -13.80
C GLY A 325 9.29 21.35 -12.94
N GLU A 326 9.90 20.43 -12.19
CA GLU A 326 11.09 20.69 -11.40
C GLU A 326 12.37 20.43 -12.22
N GLU A 327 13.21 21.45 -12.28
CA GLU A 327 14.57 21.37 -12.83
C GLU A 327 15.38 20.30 -12.09
N MET A 328 15.57 19.13 -12.71
CA MET A 328 16.33 18.02 -12.10
C MET A 328 17.81 18.08 -12.43
N LEU A 329 18.64 17.82 -11.41
CA LEU A 329 20.08 17.70 -11.64
C LEU A 329 20.42 16.37 -12.31
N GLN A 330 21.14 16.44 -13.41
CA GLN A 330 21.82 15.30 -14.06
C GLN A 330 23.32 15.39 -13.86
N MET A 331 23.98 14.25 -13.71
CA MET A 331 25.44 14.19 -13.56
C MET A 331 26.09 13.28 -14.61
N LYS A 332 27.21 13.75 -15.17
CA LYS A 332 28.10 12.93 -16.00
C LYS A 332 29.47 12.83 -15.35
N ILE A 333 30.10 11.67 -15.48
CA ILE A 333 31.49 11.42 -15.15
C ILE A 333 32.20 11.16 -16.47
N GLY A 334 33.04 12.13 -16.95
CA GLY A 334 33.53 12.14 -18.33
C GLY A 334 32.35 12.19 -19.31
N GLU A 335 32.23 11.18 -20.16
CA GLU A 335 31.11 11.05 -21.11
C GLU A 335 29.96 10.16 -20.57
N ALA A 336 30.15 9.47 -19.44
CA ALA A 336 29.16 8.56 -18.87
C ALA A 336 28.10 9.33 -18.07
N LEU A 337 26.85 9.23 -18.49
CA LEU A 337 25.72 9.66 -17.67
C LEU A 337 25.55 8.67 -16.50
N VAL A 338 25.36 9.18 -15.29
CA VAL A 338 25.09 8.38 -14.09
C VAL A 338 23.75 8.81 -13.48
N GLU A 339 23.01 7.86 -12.99
CA GLU A 339 21.77 8.09 -12.27
C GLU A 339 22.10 8.41 -10.81
N VAL A 340 21.69 9.59 -10.35
CA VAL A 340 21.94 10.08 -8.99
C VAL A 340 20.65 10.33 -8.28
N GLU A 341 20.49 9.69 -7.12
CA GLU A 341 19.49 10.08 -6.13
C GLU A 341 20.05 11.27 -5.34
N TRP A 342 19.50 12.46 -5.60
CA TRP A 342 19.91 13.69 -4.94
C TRP A 342 19.16 13.88 -3.63
N GLU A 343 19.89 14.33 -2.58
CA GLU A 343 19.29 14.66 -1.30
C GLU A 343 18.37 15.89 -1.40
N ASP A 344 17.30 15.91 -0.61
CA ASP A 344 16.44 17.08 -0.48
C ASP A 344 16.95 18.00 0.65
N ASN A 345 17.90 18.89 0.30
CA ASN A 345 18.50 19.82 1.25
C ASN A 345 18.97 21.13 0.59
N GLY A 346 19.23 22.13 1.41
CA GLY A 346 19.65 23.45 0.96
C GLY A 346 20.95 23.49 0.14
N SER A 347 21.81 22.47 0.25
CA SER A 347 23.04 22.36 -0.57
C SER A 347 22.70 21.94 -2.00
N VAL A 348 21.79 21.00 -2.19
CA VAL A 348 21.34 20.53 -3.50
C VAL A 348 20.53 21.61 -4.19
N GLU A 349 19.65 22.32 -3.48
CA GLU A 349 18.93 23.47 -4.06
C GLU A 349 19.89 24.58 -4.54
N ALA A 350 20.91 24.90 -3.76
CA ALA A 350 21.92 25.85 -4.19
C ALA A 350 22.76 25.35 -5.37
N LEU A 351 22.98 24.02 -5.48
CA LEU A 351 23.65 23.39 -6.63
C LEU A 351 22.78 23.45 -7.89
N LYS A 352 21.45 23.24 -7.78
CA LYS A 352 20.48 23.42 -8.87
C LYS A 352 20.53 24.85 -9.40
N GLU A 353 20.49 25.85 -8.50
CA GLU A 353 20.56 27.26 -8.88
C GLU A 353 21.84 27.59 -9.68
N LEU A 354 22.96 27.00 -9.32
CA LEU A 354 24.22 27.16 -10.07
C LEU A 354 24.15 26.57 -11.48
N CYS A 355 23.37 25.54 -11.68
CA CYS A 355 23.27 24.82 -12.94
C CYS A 355 22.18 25.38 -13.88
N ARG A 356 21.35 26.35 -13.44
CA ARG A 356 20.19 26.86 -14.20
C ARG A 356 20.56 27.50 -15.53
N GLU A 357 21.58 28.31 -15.55
CA GLU A 357 21.96 29.02 -16.78
C GLU A 357 22.98 28.24 -17.63
N THR A 358 23.87 27.49 -16.97
CA THR A 358 24.93 26.75 -17.65
C THR A 358 25.36 25.52 -16.85
N PRO A 359 25.70 24.40 -17.53
CA PRO A 359 26.22 23.23 -16.84
C PRO A 359 27.46 23.57 -16.01
N LEU A 360 27.49 23.07 -14.78
CA LEU A 360 28.66 23.18 -13.89
C LEU A 360 29.65 22.07 -14.21
N THR A 361 30.79 22.42 -14.74
CA THR A 361 31.88 21.48 -15.06
C THR A 361 32.99 21.59 -14.02
N ILE A 362 33.31 20.49 -13.35
CA ILE A 362 34.28 20.44 -12.26
C ILE A 362 35.42 19.48 -12.63
N GLN A 363 36.65 19.97 -12.58
CA GLN A 363 37.82 19.11 -12.65
C GLN A 363 38.06 18.47 -11.30
N MET A 364 38.00 17.16 -11.29
CA MET A 364 38.18 16.35 -10.08
C MET A 364 39.61 15.82 -10.04
N SER A 365 40.14 15.70 -8.85
CA SER A 365 41.46 15.09 -8.63
C SER A 365 41.33 13.93 -7.66
N MET A 366 41.97 12.82 -7.99
CA MET A 366 42.00 11.62 -7.16
C MET A 366 42.70 11.89 -5.83
N TYR A 367 42.05 11.54 -4.71
CA TYR A 367 42.64 11.68 -3.38
C TYR A 367 42.48 10.37 -2.57
N GLY A 368 43.52 10.00 -1.85
CA GLY A 368 43.54 8.85 -0.95
C GLY A 368 43.35 7.48 -1.61
N GLY A 369 43.07 7.40 -2.90
CA GLY A 369 42.80 6.15 -3.63
C GLY A 369 41.41 5.59 -3.39
N PHE A 370 40.46 6.42 -2.95
CA PHE A 370 39.07 6.04 -2.68
C PHE A 370 38.03 7.13 -3.00
N GLU A 371 38.48 8.34 -3.39
CA GLU A 371 37.62 9.47 -3.69
C GLU A 371 38.19 10.38 -4.81
N GLN A 372 37.29 11.09 -5.49
CA GLN A 372 37.56 12.20 -6.35
C GLN A 372 37.08 13.49 -5.68
N VAL A 373 37.92 14.55 -5.71
CA VAL A 373 37.62 15.83 -5.05
C VAL A 373 37.77 16.97 -6.06
N GLY A 374 36.76 17.85 -6.13
CA GLY A 374 36.79 18.99 -7.02
C GLY A 374 36.17 20.25 -6.43
N SER A 375 36.66 21.44 -6.83
CA SER A 375 36.11 22.71 -6.35
C SER A 375 34.88 23.11 -7.14
N ILE A 376 33.82 23.46 -6.43
CA ILE A 376 32.57 24.03 -7.01
C ILE A 376 32.79 25.48 -7.47
N GLY A 377 33.84 26.16 -6.96
CA GLY A 377 34.14 27.54 -7.31
C GLY A 377 33.49 28.58 -6.39
N GLN A 378 32.50 28.19 -5.61
CA GLN A 378 31.87 29.01 -4.56
C GLN A 378 31.39 28.12 -3.38
N SER A 379 30.97 28.77 -2.29
CA SER A 379 30.46 28.05 -1.12
C SER A 379 28.94 27.86 -1.22
N LEU A 380 28.49 26.66 -0.91
CA LEU A 380 27.09 26.29 -0.75
C LEU A 380 26.71 26.26 0.74
N PRO A 381 25.43 26.34 1.09
CA PRO A 381 24.92 25.99 2.40
C PRO A 381 25.42 24.59 2.79
N ARG A 382 25.63 24.32 4.09
CA ARG A 382 26.07 23.00 4.54
C ARG A 382 25.47 22.63 5.89
N GLU A 383 25.25 21.33 6.08
CA GLU A 383 24.75 20.73 7.32
C GLU A 383 25.63 19.50 7.61
N ASP A 384 26.90 19.77 7.99
CA ASP A 384 27.88 18.72 8.17
C ASP A 384 27.53 17.80 9.33
N SER A 385 27.47 16.50 9.05
CA SER A 385 27.26 15.43 10.04
C SER A 385 28.34 14.36 9.92
N GLN A 386 28.65 13.66 11.03
CA GLN A 386 29.58 12.54 11.01
C GLN A 386 29.03 11.44 10.13
N THR A 387 29.66 11.19 9.00
CA THR A 387 29.19 10.25 7.99
C THR A 387 30.31 9.27 7.65
N THR A 388 29.97 7.97 7.54
CA THR A 388 30.83 6.97 6.90
C THR A 388 30.28 6.74 5.51
N THR A 389 31.08 7.08 4.51
CA THR A 389 30.70 7.00 3.10
C THR A 389 30.95 5.61 2.52
N GLN A 390 30.29 5.33 1.39
CA GLN A 390 30.48 4.14 0.59
C GLN A 390 30.70 4.53 -0.89
N ALA A 391 31.05 3.57 -1.73
CA ALA A 391 31.15 3.80 -3.17
C ALA A 391 29.80 4.28 -3.74
N GLY A 392 29.82 5.36 -4.52
CA GLY A 392 28.62 6.03 -5.06
C GLY A 392 28.19 7.27 -4.28
N ASP A 393 28.60 7.44 -3.03
CA ASP A 393 28.24 8.62 -2.25
C ASP A 393 28.85 9.91 -2.85
N ILE A 394 28.03 10.95 -2.93
CA ILE A 394 28.37 12.29 -3.33
C ILE A 394 28.17 13.21 -2.13
N VAL A 395 29.21 13.94 -1.75
CA VAL A 395 29.13 14.82 -0.57
C VAL A 395 29.73 16.19 -0.83
N LEU A 396 29.33 17.17 -0.04
CA LEU A 396 29.93 18.47 0.06
C LEU A 396 30.93 18.46 1.23
N TYR A 397 32.17 18.81 0.95
CA TYR A 397 33.21 18.99 1.94
C TYR A 397 33.61 20.45 2.05
N SER A 398 33.73 20.94 3.29
CA SER A 398 34.10 22.32 3.61
C SER A 398 33.23 23.41 2.93
N GLY A 399 32.06 23.03 2.42
CA GLY A 399 31.08 23.91 1.80
C GLY A 399 31.39 24.32 0.36
N ASN A 400 32.52 23.96 -0.23
CA ASN A 400 32.92 24.39 -1.57
C ASN A 400 33.61 23.30 -2.40
N GLN A 401 33.71 22.10 -1.90
CA GLN A 401 34.27 20.95 -2.63
C GLN A 401 33.26 19.86 -2.73
N ILE A 402 33.02 19.38 -3.95
CA ILE A 402 32.26 18.15 -4.19
C ILE A 402 33.20 16.96 -4.13
N VAL A 403 32.80 15.90 -3.49
CA VAL A 403 33.55 14.65 -3.36
C VAL A 403 32.68 13.50 -3.82
N VAL A 404 33.22 12.65 -4.68
CA VAL A 404 32.55 11.44 -5.21
C VAL A 404 33.39 10.24 -4.80
N PHE A 405 32.77 9.32 -4.07
CA PHE A 405 33.45 8.14 -3.52
C PHE A 405 33.36 6.94 -4.44
N TYR A 406 34.48 6.23 -4.60
CA TYR A 406 34.57 4.86 -5.13
C TYR A 406 35.13 3.87 -4.10
N GLY A 407 35.36 4.36 -2.88
CA GLY A 407 35.69 3.62 -1.68
C GLY A 407 34.98 4.21 -0.48
N SER A 408 35.60 4.18 0.70
CA SER A 408 34.95 4.62 1.95
C SER A 408 35.87 5.53 2.76
N ASN A 409 35.29 6.53 3.42
CA ASN A 409 35.94 7.39 4.41
C ASN A 409 34.94 7.76 5.52
N SER A 410 35.41 8.20 6.69
CA SER A 410 34.57 8.68 7.78
C SER A 410 34.99 10.07 8.21
N TRP A 411 34.13 11.05 7.96
CA TRP A 411 34.38 12.45 8.32
C TRP A 411 33.04 13.21 8.47
N ALA A 412 33.13 14.51 8.79
CA ALA A 412 31.97 15.38 8.79
C ALA A 412 31.72 15.92 7.38
N TYR A 413 30.61 15.50 6.76
CA TYR A 413 30.17 15.88 5.41
C TYR A 413 28.73 16.33 5.42
N THR A 414 28.36 17.13 4.41
CA THR A 414 26.95 17.30 4.00
C THR A 414 26.70 16.39 2.81
N ARG A 415 25.72 15.49 2.89
CA ARG A 415 25.36 14.61 1.78
C ARG A 415 24.74 15.43 0.66
N LEU A 416 25.07 15.09 -0.58
CA LEU A 416 24.44 15.65 -1.78
C LEU A 416 23.64 14.62 -2.56
N GLY A 417 24.02 13.34 -2.51
CA GLY A 417 23.34 12.27 -3.21
C GLY A 417 24.11 10.97 -3.26
N HIS A 418 23.56 10.00 -4.01
CA HIS A 418 24.17 8.69 -4.25
C HIS A 418 23.97 8.25 -5.70
N ILE A 419 24.99 7.62 -6.31
CA ILE A 419 24.92 7.06 -7.67
C ILE A 419 24.26 5.68 -7.59
N MET A 420 23.11 5.50 -8.24
CA MET A 420 22.25 4.34 -8.13
C MET A 420 22.53 3.25 -9.18
N ASP A 421 22.97 3.62 -10.37
CA ASP A 421 23.07 2.73 -11.54
C ASP A 421 24.46 2.10 -11.76
N LYS A 422 25.38 2.23 -10.80
CA LYS A 422 26.76 1.72 -10.90
C LYS A 422 27.14 0.87 -9.69
N SER A 423 27.74 -0.29 -9.94
CA SER A 423 28.35 -1.08 -8.88
C SER A 423 29.66 -0.44 -8.38
N ALA A 424 30.13 -0.86 -7.20
CA ALA A 424 31.42 -0.39 -6.67
C ALA A 424 32.60 -0.65 -7.64
N ALA A 425 32.55 -1.75 -8.40
CA ALA A 425 33.57 -2.07 -9.41
C ALA A 425 33.50 -1.13 -10.62
N ASP A 426 32.29 -0.76 -11.08
CA ASP A 426 32.09 0.20 -12.15
C ASP A 426 32.57 1.60 -11.73
N LEU A 427 32.31 1.98 -10.49
CA LEU A 427 32.78 3.26 -9.93
C LEU A 427 34.29 3.30 -9.76
N GLU A 428 34.92 2.20 -9.36
CA GLU A 428 36.40 2.11 -9.33
C GLU A 428 36.99 2.22 -10.73
N GLU A 429 36.35 1.64 -11.76
CA GLU A 429 36.77 1.80 -13.16
C GLU A 429 36.62 3.25 -13.66
N LEU A 430 35.50 3.91 -13.33
CA LEU A 430 35.20 5.27 -13.76
C LEU A 430 36.04 6.33 -13.04
N LEU A 431 36.33 6.16 -11.76
CA LEU A 431 36.87 7.17 -10.85
C LEU A 431 38.29 6.86 -10.36
N GLY A 432 38.73 5.59 -10.41
CA GLY A 432 39.99 5.13 -9.82
C GLY A 432 41.20 5.17 -10.74
N ASN A 433 41.04 5.58 -12.01
CA ASN A 433 42.11 5.54 -13.04
C ASN A 433 42.75 6.89 -13.37
N GLY A 434 42.66 7.88 -12.49
CA GLY A 434 43.21 9.21 -12.64
C GLY A 434 42.21 10.32 -12.40
N ASP A 435 42.61 11.56 -12.67
CA ASP A 435 41.71 12.71 -12.53
C ASP A 435 40.58 12.64 -13.57
N VAL A 436 39.37 12.99 -13.15
CA VAL A 436 38.16 12.96 -14.01
C VAL A 436 37.49 14.33 -14.06
N THR A 437 36.64 14.52 -15.05
CA THR A 437 35.76 15.70 -15.13
C THR A 437 34.34 15.25 -14.82
N ILE A 438 33.67 15.92 -13.90
CA ILE A 438 32.23 15.78 -13.74
C ILE A 438 31.49 16.98 -14.31
N THR A 439 30.32 16.75 -14.86
CA THR A 439 29.42 17.80 -15.34
C THR A 439 28.08 17.61 -14.72
N ILE A 440 27.56 18.65 -14.04
CA ILE A 440 26.24 18.69 -13.44
C ILE A 440 25.42 19.73 -14.21
N SER A 441 24.22 19.37 -14.63
CA SER A 441 23.32 20.22 -15.42
C SER A 441 21.88 19.99 -15.01
N ILE A 442 21.04 20.95 -15.34
CA ILE A 442 19.57 20.75 -15.30
C ILE A 442 19.18 19.88 -16.51
N ALA A 443 18.26 18.90 -16.28
CA ALA A 443 17.70 18.00 -17.28
C ALA A 443 16.65 18.70 -18.13
#